data_5296a227c49b46ecedb1fd243a4a1424
#
_entry.id   5296a227c49b46ecedb1fd243a4a1424
#
_cell.length_a   1.000
_cell.length_b   1.000
_cell.length_c   1.000
_cell.angle_alpha   90.00
_cell.angle_beta   90.00
_cell.angle_gamma   90.00
#
_symmetry.space_group_name_H-M   'P 1'
#
loop_
_entity.id
_entity.type
_entity.pdbx_description
1 polymer ?
#
loop_
_entity_poly.entity_id
_entity_poly.type
_entity_poly.pdbx_seq_one_letter_code
_entity_poly.pdbx_strand_id
1 'polypeptide(L)'
;MKIIDLTLPLHADMEIYPGDPRPSFELIEQFPENGWNMRRLELNGHDGTHVNVPLHATAAGKNLDDYDLGVFMGESVLYLSLIHI
;
A
#
# COMPACT_ATOMS: atom_id res chain seq x y z
N MET A 1 -22.10 5.31 10.00
CA MET A 1 -21.06 4.37 9.59
C MET A 1 -19.75 4.72 10.29
N LYS A 2 -19.11 3.75 10.88
CA LYS A 2 -17.79 3.94 11.49
C LYS A 2 -16.72 3.46 10.51
N ILE A 3 -15.75 4.31 10.25
CA ILE A 3 -14.63 3.98 9.38
C ILE A 3 -13.38 3.84 10.25
N ILE A 4 -12.67 2.74 10.07
CA ILE A 4 -11.45 2.46 10.80
C ILE A 4 -10.32 2.37 9.79
N ASP A 5 -9.29 3.19 9.98
CA ASP A 5 -8.11 3.19 9.12
C ASP A 5 -7.13 2.13 9.63
N LEU A 6 -6.91 1.10 8.82
CA LEU A 6 -5.97 0.02 9.11
C LEU A 6 -4.71 0.12 8.27
N THR A 7 -4.55 1.21 7.53
CA THR A 7 -3.42 1.39 6.62
C THR A 7 -2.15 1.72 7.42
N LEU A 8 -1.09 1.01 7.11
CA LEU A 8 0.22 1.32 7.68
C LEU A 8 0.76 2.61 7.05
N PRO A 9 1.43 3.48 7.82
CA PRO A 9 2.06 4.66 7.26
C PRO A 9 3.12 4.31 6.21
N LEU A 10 3.17 5.11 5.15
CA LEU A 10 4.23 5.01 4.15
C LEU A 10 5.34 5.99 4.51
N HIS A 11 6.55 5.49 4.69
CA HIS A 11 7.73 6.31 4.99
C HIS A 11 9.02 5.59 4.61
N ALA A 12 10.12 6.34 4.61
CA ALA A 12 11.40 5.82 4.10
C ALA A 12 11.93 4.63 4.91
N ASP A 13 11.60 4.56 6.19
CA ASP A 13 12.08 3.50 7.09
C ASP A 13 11.07 2.37 7.27
N MET A 14 10.02 2.34 6.47
CA MET A 14 8.98 1.32 6.59
C MET A 14 9.51 -0.08 6.36
N GLU A 15 8.82 -1.06 6.94
CA GLU A 15 9.13 -2.46 6.70
C GLU A 15 8.80 -2.84 5.25
N ILE A 16 9.73 -3.56 4.62
CA ILE A 16 9.54 -4.08 3.27
C ILE A 16 9.98 -5.54 3.25
N TYR A 17 9.63 -6.24 2.19
CA TYR A 17 10.09 -7.62 1.99
C TYR A 17 11.61 -7.62 1.87
N PRO A 18 12.31 -8.51 2.59
CA PRO A 18 13.77 -8.58 2.54
C PRO A 18 14.28 -8.77 1.12
N GLY A 19 15.25 -7.94 0.73
CA GLY A 19 15.84 -7.97 -0.60
C GLY A 19 15.19 -7.03 -1.61
N ASP A 20 14.02 -6.49 -1.31
CA ASP A 20 13.39 -5.52 -2.19
C ASP A 20 14.10 -4.15 -2.11
N PRO A 21 14.05 -3.36 -3.18
CA PRO A 21 14.57 -1.99 -3.13
C PRO A 21 13.83 -1.15 -2.10
N ARG A 22 14.55 -0.26 -1.40
CA ARG A 22 13.92 0.65 -0.43
C ARG A 22 13.02 1.65 -1.14
N PRO A 23 11.83 1.97 -0.56
CA PRO A 23 11.01 3.05 -1.07
C PRO A 23 11.71 4.39 -0.88
N SER A 24 11.36 5.35 -1.72
CA SER A 24 11.94 6.69 -1.71
C SER A 24 10.84 7.74 -1.72
N PHE A 25 11.00 8.76 -0.89
CA PHE A 25 10.07 9.88 -0.73
C PHE A 25 10.87 11.16 -0.79
N GLU A 26 10.93 11.78 -1.97
CA GLU A 26 11.76 12.94 -2.23
C GLU A 26 10.91 14.20 -2.34
N LEU A 27 11.24 15.23 -1.56
CA LEU A 27 10.62 16.54 -1.71
C LEU A 27 11.29 17.27 -2.87
N ILE A 28 10.62 17.34 -4.03
CA ILE A 28 11.19 17.91 -5.26
C ILE A 28 10.81 19.36 -5.50
N GLU A 29 9.71 19.82 -4.91
CA GLU A 29 9.31 21.21 -4.93
C GLU A 29 8.83 21.59 -3.54
N GLN A 30 9.11 22.81 -3.10
CA GLN A 30 8.70 23.23 -1.77
C GLN A 30 8.34 24.71 -1.72
N PHE A 31 7.42 25.00 -0.83
CA PHE A 31 6.98 26.35 -0.54
C PHE A 31 8.04 27.05 0.34
N PRO A 32 8.32 28.36 0.13
CA PRO A 32 7.61 29.25 -0.80
C PRO A 32 8.22 29.32 -2.21
N GLU A 33 9.39 28.74 -2.45
CA GLU A 33 10.17 28.93 -3.68
C GLU A 33 9.38 28.51 -4.92
N ASN A 34 8.66 27.39 -4.85
CA ASN A 34 7.87 26.85 -5.97
C ASN A 34 6.39 27.18 -5.88
N GLY A 35 5.94 27.77 -4.75
CA GLY A 35 4.53 28.09 -4.53
C GLY A 35 3.66 26.92 -4.06
N TRP A 36 4.24 25.73 -3.95
CA TRP A 36 3.61 24.51 -3.46
C TRP A 36 4.66 23.53 -2.97
N ASN A 37 4.18 22.42 -2.39
CA ASN A 37 5.04 21.30 -2.01
C ASN A 37 4.68 20.09 -2.87
N MET A 38 5.70 19.39 -3.37
CA MET A 38 5.51 18.19 -4.16
C MET A 38 6.56 17.15 -3.78
N ARG A 39 6.10 15.91 -3.56
CA ARG A 39 6.99 14.77 -3.32
C ARG A 39 6.94 13.82 -4.49
N ARG A 40 8.09 13.27 -4.81
CA ARG A 40 8.21 12.17 -5.75
C ARG A 40 8.31 10.89 -4.94
N LEU A 41 7.49 9.90 -5.31
CA LEU A 41 7.45 8.62 -4.59
C LEU A 41 7.94 7.50 -5.49
N GLU A 42 8.84 6.66 -4.96
CA GLU A 42 9.19 5.39 -5.57
C GLU A 42 8.79 4.30 -4.60
N LEU A 43 7.92 3.40 -5.03
CA LEU A 43 7.39 2.31 -4.23
C LEU A 43 7.38 1.04 -5.04
N ASN A 44 7.60 -0.08 -4.36
CA ASN A 44 7.32 -1.38 -4.96
C ASN A 44 5.85 -1.71 -4.74
N GLY A 45 5.26 -2.48 -5.64
CA GLY A 45 3.83 -2.77 -5.59
C GLY A 45 3.36 -3.50 -4.34
N HIS A 46 4.29 -4.09 -3.58
CA HIS A 46 4.00 -4.83 -2.36
C HIS A 46 4.49 -4.13 -1.09
N ASP A 47 4.85 -2.85 -1.20
CA ASP A 47 5.23 -2.06 -0.03
C ASP A 47 3.98 -1.60 0.74
N GLY A 48 4.04 -1.71 2.06
CA GLY A 48 2.97 -1.24 2.92
C GLY A 48 1.68 -2.04 2.80
N THR A 49 0.58 -1.40 3.15
CA THR A 49 -0.76 -2.00 3.06
C THR A 49 -1.23 -2.01 1.62
N HIS A 50 -1.52 -3.18 1.10
CA HIS A 50 -1.89 -3.34 -0.30
C HIS A 50 -2.76 -4.57 -0.52
N VAL A 51 -3.28 -4.71 -1.74
CA VAL A 51 -4.00 -5.90 -2.17
C VAL A 51 -3.17 -6.69 -3.16
N ASN A 52 -3.31 -8.00 -3.14
CA ASN A 52 -2.71 -8.88 -4.14
C ASN A 52 -3.80 -9.43 -5.04
N VAL A 53 -3.48 -9.57 -6.31
CA VAL A 53 -4.37 -10.18 -7.29
C VAL A 53 -3.65 -11.35 -7.97
N PRO A 54 -4.38 -12.29 -8.59
CA PRO A 54 -3.76 -13.50 -9.16
C PRO A 54 -2.62 -13.23 -10.13
N LEU A 55 -2.65 -12.15 -10.88
CA LEU A 55 -1.58 -11.81 -11.82
C LEU A 55 -0.21 -11.66 -11.16
N HIS A 56 -0.17 -11.34 -9.87
CA HIS A 56 1.08 -11.27 -9.12
C HIS A 56 1.88 -12.58 -9.19
N ALA A 57 1.19 -13.71 -9.18
CA ALA A 57 1.83 -15.03 -9.09
C ALA A 57 1.60 -15.92 -10.32
N THR A 58 0.71 -15.54 -11.22
CA THR A 58 0.39 -16.35 -12.41
C THR A 58 0.26 -15.46 -13.64
N ALA A 59 0.88 -15.86 -14.74
CA ALA A 59 0.86 -15.07 -15.97
C ALA A 59 -0.54 -14.94 -16.59
N ALA A 60 -1.45 -15.87 -16.30
CA ALA A 60 -2.82 -15.85 -16.81
C ALA A 60 -3.82 -15.33 -15.78
N GLY A 61 -3.35 -14.86 -14.62
CA GLY A 61 -4.23 -14.37 -13.56
C GLY A 61 -4.87 -13.04 -13.90
N LYS A 62 -5.99 -12.75 -13.22
CA LYS A 62 -6.65 -11.45 -13.35
C LYS A 62 -5.82 -10.35 -12.72
N ASN A 63 -5.88 -9.16 -13.33
CA ASN A 63 -5.27 -7.95 -12.81
C ASN A 63 -6.27 -7.19 -11.93
N LEU A 64 -5.80 -6.14 -11.27
CA LEU A 64 -6.63 -5.36 -10.34
C LEU A 64 -7.85 -4.74 -11.02
N ASP A 65 -7.67 -4.21 -12.22
CA ASP A 65 -8.74 -3.56 -12.98
C ASP A 65 -9.78 -4.54 -13.57
N ASP A 66 -9.55 -5.84 -13.43
CA ASP A 66 -10.52 -6.87 -13.80
C ASP A 66 -11.58 -7.11 -12.72
N TYR A 67 -11.47 -6.44 -11.58
CA TYR A 67 -12.38 -6.61 -10.46
C TYR A 67 -13.21 -5.35 -10.22
N ASP A 68 -14.46 -5.53 -9.81
CA ASP A 68 -15.29 -4.41 -9.37
C ASP A 68 -14.76 -3.87 -8.03
N LEU A 69 -14.87 -2.56 -7.86
CA LEU A 69 -14.40 -1.90 -6.65
C LEU A 69 -15.04 -2.47 -5.37
N GLY A 70 -16.30 -2.89 -5.46
CA GLY A 70 -17.02 -3.48 -4.33
C GLY A 70 -16.38 -4.73 -3.75
N VAL A 71 -15.53 -5.42 -4.51
CA VAL A 71 -14.80 -6.61 -4.03
C VAL A 71 -13.85 -6.22 -2.89
N PHE A 72 -13.37 -4.98 -2.88
CA PHE A 72 -12.39 -4.49 -1.90
C PHE A 72 -13.03 -3.73 -0.75
N MET A 73 -14.34 -3.75 -0.65
CA MET A 73 -15.10 -3.03 0.37
C MET A 73 -16.04 -4.00 1.08
N GLY A 74 -16.31 -3.73 2.34
CA GLY A 74 -17.27 -4.54 3.08
C GLY A 74 -17.18 -4.32 4.57
N GLU A 75 -18.10 -4.95 5.27
CA GLU A 75 -18.05 -5.02 6.71
C GLU A 75 -16.92 -5.94 7.14
N SER A 76 -16.32 -5.62 8.28
CA SER A 76 -15.22 -6.43 8.81
C SER A 76 -15.41 -6.63 10.31
N VAL A 77 -14.79 -7.72 10.80
CA VAL A 77 -14.69 -7.98 12.22
C VAL A 77 -13.22 -8.20 12.58
N LEU A 78 -12.86 -7.81 13.79
CA LEU A 78 -11.53 -8.09 14.31
C LEU A 78 -11.52 -9.49 14.90
N TYR A 79 -10.60 -10.31 14.41
CA TYR A 79 -10.36 -11.64 14.95
C TYR A 79 -8.94 -11.68 15.53
N LEU A 80 -8.85 -11.99 16.82
CA LEU A 80 -7.57 -12.14 17.51
C LEU A 80 -7.31 -13.62 17.73
N SER A 81 -6.24 -14.12 17.14
CA SER A 81 -5.79 -15.47 17.37
C SER A 81 -4.85 -15.51 18.57
N LEU A 82 -5.10 -16.42 19.50
CA LEU A 82 -4.23 -16.70 20.63
C LEU A 82 -3.28 -17.84 20.36
N ILE A 83 -3.23 -18.31 19.12
CA ILE A 83 -2.30 -19.36 18.73
C ILE A 83 -0.91 -18.74 18.62
N HIS A 84 0.02 -19.28 19.38
CA HIS A 84 1.41 -18.87 19.32
C HIS A 84 2.20 -19.87 18.49
N ILE A 85 2.91 -19.32 17.57
CA ILE A 85 3.71 -20.11 16.67
C ILE A 85 5.18 -19.87 16.96
#